data_a00169ea58d92d8d9673e2d59897c6a8
#
_entry.id   a00169ea58d92d8d9673e2d59897c6a8
#
_cell.length_a   1.000
_cell.length_b   1.000
_cell.length_c   1.000
_cell.angle_alpha   90.00
_cell.angle_beta   90.00
_cell.angle_gamma   90.00
#
_symmetry.space_group_name_H-M   'P 1'
#
loop_
_entity.id
_entity.type
_entity.pdbx_description
1 polymer ?
#
loop_
_entity_poly.entity_id
_entity_poly.type
_entity_poly.pdbx_seq_one_letter_code
_entity_poly.pdbx_strand_id
1 'polypeptide(L)'
;MKCAGAPLKHTFLIDDLASRGPAKGKHKITYAAHNNVLFSVPIVSEKVRMLFESRAIAPVYSHVLKAIDPGKRIATFATPAGNKELSYDYLHVIPPQRAPDVVRQSGLSWADKWTDQGWVEVDPKTLRHNRFPEVFAIGDVAGVPKGKTAASVKWQVPVVEDHLIAAIKGGTGTQVYNGYTSCPMITRVGRAMLVEFDYRDNLVPSFPGIIAPLEELWISWLMKEVALKATYNAMLRGKA
;
A
#
# COMPACT_ATOMS: atom_id res chain seq x y z
N MET A 1 1.22 -6.34 5.34
CA MET A 1 0.65 -6.47 3.98
C MET A 1 1.18 -5.32 3.15
N LYS A 2 1.64 -5.59 1.94
CA LYS A 2 2.03 -4.54 0.99
C LYS A 2 0.80 -3.90 0.37
N CYS A 3 0.85 -2.55 0.20
CA CYS A 3 -0.16 -1.76 -0.51
C CYS A 3 -1.58 -2.04 0.00
N ALA A 4 -1.96 -1.42 1.11
CA ALA A 4 -3.33 -1.50 1.65
C ALA A 4 -4.42 -1.21 0.59
N GLY A 5 -4.09 -0.42 -0.43
CA GLY A 5 -5.00 -0.12 -1.53
C GLY A 5 -5.18 -1.25 -2.56
N ALA A 6 -4.24 -2.20 -2.70
CA ALA A 6 -4.36 -3.24 -3.73
C ALA A 6 -5.56 -4.18 -3.50
N PRO A 7 -5.77 -4.75 -2.30
CA PRO A 7 -6.95 -5.57 -2.02
C PRO A 7 -8.24 -4.77 -2.12
N LEU A 8 -8.26 -3.51 -1.71
CA LEU A 8 -9.42 -2.64 -1.84
C LEU A 8 -9.80 -2.39 -3.29
N LYS A 9 -8.80 -2.07 -4.15
CA LYS A 9 -9.03 -1.93 -5.61
C LYS A 9 -9.61 -3.18 -6.22
N HIS A 10 -9.07 -4.35 -5.85
CA HIS A 10 -9.57 -5.63 -6.34
C HIS A 10 -11.02 -5.87 -5.89
N THR A 11 -11.31 -5.63 -4.62
CA THR A 11 -12.67 -5.74 -4.06
C THR A 11 -13.66 -4.86 -4.79
N PHE A 12 -13.33 -3.58 -5.00
CA PHE A 12 -14.17 -2.64 -5.73
C PHE A 12 -14.39 -3.03 -7.21
N LEU A 13 -13.34 -3.52 -7.87
CA LEU A 13 -13.46 -3.96 -9.27
C LEU A 13 -14.31 -5.23 -9.40
N ILE A 14 -14.17 -6.20 -8.49
CA ILE A 14 -15.00 -7.40 -8.48
C ILE A 14 -16.47 -7.03 -8.23
N ASP A 15 -16.73 -6.15 -7.27
CA ASP A 15 -18.08 -5.63 -7.01
C ASP A 15 -18.70 -4.97 -8.25
N ASP A 16 -17.96 -4.06 -8.89
CA ASP A 16 -18.39 -3.34 -10.07
C ASP A 16 -18.68 -4.29 -11.25
N LEU A 17 -17.81 -5.26 -11.49
CA LEU A 17 -18.00 -6.25 -12.58
C LEU A 17 -19.15 -7.21 -12.28
N ALA A 18 -19.25 -7.72 -11.04
CA ALA A 18 -20.33 -8.61 -10.64
C ALA A 18 -21.71 -7.92 -10.70
N SER A 19 -21.75 -6.62 -10.34
CA SER A 19 -22.97 -5.82 -10.37
C SER A 19 -23.50 -5.55 -11.78
N ARG A 20 -22.66 -5.69 -12.80
CA ARG A 20 -23.04 -5.48 -14.22
C ARG A 20 -23.20 -6.79 -14.99
N GLY A 21 -22.64 -7.88 -14.50
CA GLY A 21 -22.61 -9.18 -15.16
C GLY A 21 -23.74 -10.12 -14.76
N PRO A 22 -23.62 -11.42 -15.11
CA PRO A 22 -24.60 -12.46 -14.77
C PRO A 22 -24.82 -12.67 -13.26
N ALA A 23 -23.87 -12.21 -12.44
CA ALA A 23 -23.92 -12.27 -10.98
C ALA A 23 -24.67 -11.09 -10.32
N LYS A 24 -25.28 -10.19 -11.14
CA LYS A 24 -26.02 -9.02 -10.63
C LYS A 24 -27.07 -9.44 -9.59
N GLY A 25 -26.98 -8.84 -8.39
CA GLY A 25 -27.87 -9.12 -7.27
C GLY A 25 -27.70 -10.50 -6.61
N LYS A 26 -26.71 -11.31 -7.06
CA LYS A 26 -26.47 -12.66 -6.50
C LYS A 26 -25.10 -12.78 -5.81
N HIS A 27 -24.22 -11.80 -5.96
CA HIS A 27 -22.90 -11.82 -5.32
C HIS A 27 -22.95 -11.22 -3.91
N LYS A 28 -22.11 -11.76 -3.05
CA LYS A 28 -21.89 -11.25 -1.70
C LYS A 28 -20.38 -11.17 -1.47
N ILE A 29 -19.88 -9.99 -1.10
CA ILE A 29 -18.46 -9.77 -0.88
C ILE A 29 -18.20 -9.58 0.60
N THR A 30 -17.27 -10.36 1.15
CA THR A 30 -16.72 -10.19 2.49
C THR A 30 -15.27 -9.76 2.38
N TYR A 31 -14.91 -8.64 2.98
CA TYR A 31 -13.53 -8.13 3.06
C TYR A 31 -12.93 -8.44 4.43
N ALA A 32 -12.01 -9.38 4.52
CA ALA A 32 -11.33 -9.74 5.76
C ALA A 32 -10.10 -8.83 5.98
N ALA A 33 -10.24 -7.83 6.83
CA ALA A 33 -9.17 -6.94 7.23
C ALA A 33 -8.36 -7.57 8.38
N HIS A 34 -7.03 -7.60 8.24
CA HIS A 34 -6.14 -8.13 9.29
C HIS A 34 -6.04 -7.20 10.51
N ASN A 35 -6.38 -5.92 10.38
CA ASN A 35 -6.44 -4.92 11.43
C ASN A 35 -7.90 -4.52 11.73
N ASN A 36 -8.06 -3.61 12.68
CA ASN A 36 -9.35 -2.99 13.02
C ASN A 36 -9.73 -1.81 12.12
N VAL A 37 -8.99 -1.58 11.03
CA VAL A 37 -9.23 -0.50 10.06
C VAL A 37 -9.08 -1.02 8.64
N LEU A 38 -9.73 -0.37 7.66
CA LEU A 38 -9.65 -0.72 6.25
C LEU A 38 -8.41 -0.11 5.55
N PHE A 39 -7.94 1.01 6.07
CA PHE A 39 -6.75 1.69 5.58
C PHE A 39 -6.02 2.37 6.74
N SER A 40 -4.69 2.53 6.64
CA SER A 40 -3.88 3.09 7.73
C SER A 40 -4.09 4.59 7.97
N VAL A 41 -4.54 5.34 6.95
CA VAL A 41 -4.88 6.77 7.06
C VAL A 41 -6.35 6.89 7.45
N PRO A 42 -6.71 7.49 8.60
CA PRO A 42 -8.06 7.46 9.15
C PRO A 42 -9.15 7.99 8.21
N ILE A 43 -8.94 9.15 7.59
CA ILE A 43 -9.92 9.75 6.67
C ILE A 43 -10.13 8.88 5.41
N VAL A 44 -9.10 8.19 4.93
CA VAL A 44 -9.19 7.24 3.81
C VAL A 44 -9.95 5.98 4.24
N SER A 45 -9.66 5.48 5.44
CA SER A 45 -10.36 4.32 6.01
C SER A 45 -11.86 4.59 6.12
N GLU A 46 -12.24 5.78 6.59
CA GLU A 46 -13.64 6.19 6.70
C GLU A 46 -14.31 6.31 5.33
N LYS A 47 -13.65 6.92 4.34
CA LYS A 47 -14.20 6.98 2.97
C LYS A 47 -14.40 5.57 2.40
N VAL A 48 -13.47 4.65 2.61
CA VAL A 48 -13.60 3.25 2.17
C VAL A 48 -14.77 2.56 2.89
N ARG A 49 -14.95 2.80 4.20
CA ARG A 49 -16.08 2.26 4.97
C ARG A 49 -17.42 2.72 4.39
N MET A 50 -17.57 4.02 4.10
CA MET A 50 -18.77 4.57 3.47
C MET A 50 -19.05 3.94 2.09
N LEU A 51 -18.00 3.74 1.28
CA LEU A 51 -18.13 3.08 -0.02
C LEU A 51 -18.51 1.60 0.12
N PHE A 52 -17.99 0.89 1.11
CA PHE A 52 -18.38 -0.50 1.39
C PHE A 52 -19.85 -0.59 1.80
N GLU A 53 -20.29 0.29 2.70
CA GLU A 53 -21.68 0.38 3.14
C GLU A 53 -22.63 0.64 1.97
N SER A 54 -22.33 1.64 1.13
CA SER A 54 -23.16 1.99 -0.04
C SER A 54 -23.24 0.88 -1.11
N ARG A 55 -22.30 -0.10 -1.07
CA ARG A 55 -22.22 -1.22 -2.01
C ARG A 55 -22.52 -2.58 -1.38
N ALA A 56 -23.01 -2.59 -0.14
CA ALA A 56 -23.27 -3.83 0.63
C ALA A 56 -22.05 -4.78 0.69
N ILE A 57 -20.82 -4.26 0.68
CA ILE A 57 -19.60 -5.02 0.93
C ILE A 57 -19.42 -5.17 2.45
N ALA A 58 -19.32 -6.39 2.95
CA ALA A 58 -19.24 -6.67 4.38
C ALA A 58 -17.77 -6.71 4.87
N PRO A 59 -17.27 -5.71 5.62
CA PRO A 59 -15.96 -5.82 6.25
C PRO A 59 -16.03 -6.70 7.51
N VAL A 60 -15.02 -7.54 7.71
CA VAL A 60 -14.74 -8.23 8.97
C VAL A 60 -13.33 -7.85 9.42
N TYR A 61 -13.21 -7.36 10.64
CA TYR A 61 -11.96 -6.78 11.16
C TYR A 61 -11.19 -7.78 12.03
N SER A 62 -9.90 -7.52 12.20
CA SER A 62 -8.98 -8.35 13.01
C SER A 62 -8.99 -9.82 12.60
N HIS A 63 -9.11 -10.10 11.30
CA HIS A 63 -9.10 -11.43 10.72
C HIS A 63 -7.74 -11.69 10.05
N VAL A 64 -6.87 -12.46 10.69
CA VAL A 64 -5.56 -12.83 10.17
C VAL A 64 -5.63 -14.22 9.55
N LEU A 65 -5.50 -14.31 8.22
CA LEU A 65 -5.54 -15.60 7.51
C LEU A 65 -4.45 -16.56 8.02
N LYS A 66 -4.85 -17.77 8.38
CA LYS A 66 -3.96 -18.84 8.88
C LYS A 66 -3.87 -20.01 7.93
N ALA A 67 -4.98 -20.44 7.36
CA ALA A 67 -5.03 -21.60 6.49
C ALA A 67 -6.12 -21.45 5.43
N ILE A 68 -5.95 -22.17 4.33
CA ILE A 68 -6.93 -22.31 3.26
C ILE A 68 -7.09 -23.78 2.95
N ASP A 69 -8.32 -24.27 2.98
CA ASP A 69 -8.70 -25.59 2.47
C ASP A 69 -9.38 -25.39 1.09
N PRO A 70 -8.66 -25.56 -0.01
CA PRO A 70 -9.24 -25.34 -1.34
C PRO A 70 -10.25 -26.43 -1.73
N GLY A 71 -10.15 -27.62 -1.17
CA GLY A 71 -11.10 -28.73 -1.43
C GLY A 71 -12.46 -28.45 -0.84
N LYS A 72 -12.50 -27.94 0.40
CA LYS A 72 -13.72 -27.54 1.09
C LYS A 72 -14.13 -26.09 0.80
N ARG A 73 -13.29 -25.30 0.14
CA ARG A 73 -13.45 -23.84 -0.06
C ARG A 73 -13.66 -23.10 1.25
N ILE A 74 -12.80 -23.37 2.23
CA ILE A 74 -12.82 -22.76 3.55
C ILE A 74 -11.51 -22.01 3.78
N ALA A 75 -11.62 -20.78 4.26
CA ALA A 75 -10.50 -19.98 4.74
C ALA A 75 -10.59 -19.82 6.26
N THR A 76 -9.54 -20.19 6.99
CA THR A 76 -9.48 -20.10 8.46
C THR A 76 -8.71 -18.86 8.87
N PHE A 77 -9.29 -18.03 9.71
CA PHE A 77 -8.73 -16.79 10.24
C PHE A 77 -8.55 -16.87 11.75
N ALA A 78 -7.40 -16.43 12.25
CA ALA A 78 -7.28 -16.09 13.66
C ALA A 78 -7.93 -14.73 13.93
N THR A 79 -8.73 -14.68 14.99
CA THR A 79 -9.38 -13.46 15.48
C THR A 79 -9.15 -13.34 16.99
N PRO A 80 -9.43 -12.19 17.63
CA PRO A 80 -9.35 -12.05 19.09
C PRO A 80 -10.22 -13.04 19.85
N ALA A 81 -11.31 -13.54 19.22
CA ALA A 81 -12.22 -14.52 19.82
C ALA A 81 -11.88 -15.99 19.48
N GLY A 82 -10.72 -16.24 18.88
CA GLY A 82 -10.30 -17.57 18.42
C GLY A 82 -10.35 -17.72 16.89
N ASN A 83 -10.21 -18.95 16.41
CA ASN A 83 -10.26 -19.23 14.99
C ASN A 83 -11.69 -19.13 14.44
N LYS A 84 -11.84 -18.53 13.26
CA LYS A 84 -13.07 -18.42 12.52
C LYS A 84 -12.90 -18.90 11.10
N GLU A 85 -13.85 -19.70 10.64
CA GLU A 85 -13.89 -20.21 9.27
C GLU A 85 -14.89 -19.40 8.43
N LEU A 86 -14.49 -19.08 7.19
CA LEU A 86 -15.36 -18.47 6.21
C LEU A 86 -15.31 -19.34 4.94
N SER A 87 -16.48 -19.73 4.46
CA SER A 87 -16.62 -20.39 3.16
C SER A 87 -16.58 -19.37 2.03
N TYR A 88 -16.12 -19.80 0.86
CA TYR A 88 -16.00 -18.94 -0.33
C TYR A 88 -16.26 -19.71 -1.62
N ASP A 89 -16.78 -19.03 -2.63
CA ASP A 89 -16.78 -19.50 -4.02
C ASP A 89 -15.55 -18.97 -4.78
N TYR A 90 -15.15 -17.74 -4.45
CA TYR A 90 -13.94 -17.09 -4.94
C TYR A 90 -13.18 -16.45 -3.77
N LEU A 91 -11.87 -16.68 -3.71
CA LEU A 91 -11.00 -16.13 -2.68
C LEU A 91 -9.83 -15.38 -3.30
N HIS A 92 -9.71 -14.09 -2.98
CA HIS A 92 -8.54 -13.28 -3.29
C HIS A 92 -7.69 -13.09 -2.04
N VAL A 93 -6.43 -13.47 -2.11
CA VAL A 93 -5.49 -13.43 -0.97
C VAL A 93 -4.31 -12.52 -1.29
N ILE A 94 -3.97 -11.65 -0.34
CA ILE A 94 -2.71 -10.92 -0.35
C ILE A 94 -1.78 -11.57 0.68
N PRO A 95 -0.71 -12.25 0.26
CA PRO A 95 0.21 -12.88 1.18
C PRO A 95 0.97 -11.84 2.03
N PRO A 96 1.46 -12.22 3.22
CA PRO A 96 2.34 -11.38 4.01
C PRO A 96 3.59 -11.00 3.22
N GLN A 97 3.96 -9.72 3.23
CA GLN A 97 5.18 -9.23 2.62
C GLN A 97 6.35 -9.31 3.60
N ARG A 98 7.51 -9.75 3.14
CA ARG A 98 8.77 -9.74 3.87
C ARG A 98 9.92 -9.37 2.94
N ALA A 99 11.05 -8.94 3.52
CA ALA A 99 12.27 -8.71 2.77
C ALA A 99 12.84 -10.04 2.21
N PRO A 100 13.60 -10.00 1.12
CA PRO A 100 14.33 -11.17 0.62
C PRO A 100 15.26 -11.76 1.69
N ASP A 101 15.49 -13.06 1.64
CA ASP A 101 16.30 -13.76 2.65
C ASP A 101 17.73 -13.21 2.73
N VAL A 102 18.33 -12.81 1.64
CA VAL A 102 19.66 -12.15 1.61
C VAL A 102 19.68 -10.90 2.50
N VAL A 103 18.63 -10.09 2.52
CA VAL A 103 18.52 -8.93 3.40
C VAL A 103 18.29 -9.34 4.85
N ARG A 104 17.41 -10.31 5.08
CA ARG A 104 17.09 -10.80 6.43
C ARG A 104 18.30 -11.42 7.14
N GLN A 105 19.22 -12.01 6.37
CA GLN A 105 20.44 -12.68 6.87
C GLN A 105 21.66 -11.76 6.89
N SER A 106 21.57 -10.54 6.33
CA SER A 106 22.72 -9.63 6.24
C SER A 106 23.04 -8.84 7.51
N GLY A 107 22.21 -8.92 8.54
CA GLY A 107 22.33 -8.08 9.73
C GLY A 107 21.90 -6.62 9.54
N LEU A 108 21.33 -6.26 8.38
CA LEU A 108 20.86 -4.90 8.07
C LEU A 108 19.42 -4.63 8.54
N SER A 109 18.70 -5.66 8.97
CA SER A 109 17.30 -5.52 9.38
C SER A 109 17.17 -4.86 10.75
N TRP A 110 16.01 -4.25 11.01
CA TRP A 110 15.61 -3.83 12.35
C TRP A 110 15.64 -5.01 13.31
N ALA A 111 16.27 -4.83 14.47
CA ALA A 111 16.37 -5.84 15.51
C ALA A 111 15.17 -5.83 16.47
N ASP A 112 14.52 -4.69 16.64
CA ASP A 112 13.48 -4.41 17.64
C ASP A 112 12.06 -4.26 17.07
N LYS A 113 11.93 -4.14 15.75
CA LYS A 113 10.63 -3.99 15.09
C LYS A 113 10.63 -4.65 13.72
N TRP A 114 9.43 -5.07 13.26
CA TRP A 114 9.26 -5.77 11.98
C TRP A 114 10.19 -6.99 11.80
N THR A 115 10.51 -7.66 12.89
CA THR A 115 11.45 -8.80 12.92
C THR A 115 11.02 -9.94 11.98
N ASP A 116 9.71 -10.23 11.90
CA ASP A 116 9.18 -11.23 10.98
C ASP A 116 9.34 -10.83 9.51
N GLN A 117 9.25 -9.53 9.21
CA GLN A 117 9.34 -9.00 7.86
C GLN A 117 10.80 -8.76 7.43
N GLY A 118 11.69 -8.44 8.34
CA GLY A 118 13.11 -8.23 8.10
C GLY A 118 13.44 -7.03 7.23
N TRP A 119 12.70 -5.91 7.40
CA TRP A 119 12.99 -4.66 6.67
C TRP A 119 14.32 -4.07 7.10
N VAL A 120 15.05 -3.48 6.14
CA VAL A 120 16.32 -2.78 6.41
C VAL A 120 16.09 -1.63 7.38
N GLU A 121 16.93 -1.57 8.41
CA GLU A 121 16.95 -0.48 9.38
C GLU A 121 17.44 0.81 8.73
N VAL A 122 16.58 1.83 8.65
CA VAL A 122 16.96 3.15 8.13
C VAL A 122 16.30 4.27 8.91
N ASP A 123 16.93 5.41 8.93
CA ASP A 123 16.31 6.66 9.33
C ASP A 123 15.20 7.02 8.32
N PRO A 124 13.97 7.32 8.77
CA PRO A 124 12.84 7.54 7.88
C PRO A 124 12.94 8.82 7.04
N LYS A 125 13.81 9.76 7.40
CA LYS A 125 13.99 11.03 6.69
C LYS A 125 15.11 10.95 5.65
N THR A 126 16.25 10.34 6.01
CA THR A 126 17.43 10.28 5.14
C THR A 126 17.55 8.98 4.37
N LEU A 127 16.78 7.93 4.78
CA LEU A 127 16.80 6.58 4.22
C LEU A 127 18.17 5.89 4.34
N ARG A 128 19.05 6.46 5.15
CA ARG A 128 20.36 5.94 5.49
C ARG A 128 20.25 4.97 6.65
N HIS A 129 21.03 3.90 6.62
CA HIS A 129 21.05 2.92 7.68
C HIS A 129 21.59 3.54 8.99
N ASN A 130 20.94 3.27 10.14
CA ASN A 130 21.31 3.89 11.41
C ASN A 130 22.68 3.43 11.94
N ARG A 131 23.07 2.19 11.67
CA ARG A 131 24.33 1.59 12.15
C ARG A 131 25.44 1.54 11.10
N PHE A 132 25.09 1.53 9.82
CA PHE A 132 26.03 1.42 8.70
C PHE A 132 25.81 2.61 7.74
N PRO A 133 26.56 3.71 7.95
CA PRO A 133 26.31 4.98 7.27
C PRO A 133 26.55 4.93 5.74
N GLU A 134 27.23 3.93 5.23
CA GLU A 134 27.43 3.66 3.81
C GLU A 134 26.26 2.92 3.13
N VAL A 135 25.28 2.45 3.92
CA VAL A 135 24.13 1.70 3.42
C VAL A 135 22.89 2.57 3.37
N PHE A 136 22.15 2.49 2.28
CA PHE A 136 20.84 3.12 2.10
C PHE A 136 19.81 2.06 1.69
N ALA A 137 18.54 2.28 2.01
CA ALA A 137 17.46 1.44 1.50
C ALA A 137 16.23 2.26 1.18
N ILE A 138 15.60 1.95 0.02
CA ILE A 138 14.39 2.59 -0.49
C ILE A 138 13.34 1.55 -0.90
N GLY A 139 12.12 2.00 -1.11
CA GLY A 139 11.02 1.16 -1.60
C GLY A 139 10.60 0.09 -0.61
N ASP A 140 10.28 -1.08 -1.14
CA ASP A 140 9.64 -2.16 -0.37
C ASP A 140 10.54 -2.73 0.74
N VAL A 141 11.85 -2.66 0.59
CA VAL A 141 12.82 -3.22 1.55
C VAL A 141 13.09 -2.26 2.72
N ALA A 142 12.88 -0.96 2.55
CA ALA A 142 13.14 0.04 3.57
C ALA A 142 12.20 -0.12 4.78
N GLY A 143 12.77 -0.18 5.97
CA GLY A 143 12.04 -0.24 7.24
C GLY A 143 11.53 1.12 7.68
N VAL A 144 10.60 1.70 6.93
CA VAL A 144 9.96 2.99 7.21
C VAL A 144 8.46 2.80 7.47
N PRO A 145 7.82 3.72 8.23
CA PRO A 145 6.41 3.59 8.60
C PRO A 145 5.45 3.53 7.39
N LYS A 146 5.76 4.28 6.33
CA LYS A 146 5.01 4.36 5.08
C LYS A 146 5.98 4.55 3.91
N GLY A 147 5.51 4.35 2.67
CA GLY A 147 6.36 4.62 1.51
C GLY A 147 6.79 3.38 0.71
N LYS A 148 6.01 2.31 0.78
CA LYS A 148 6.25 1.09 -0.02
C LYS A 148 5.44 1.10 -1.33
N THR A 149 5.53 2.20 -2.10
CA THR A 149 4.90 2.35 -3.42
C THR A 149 5.90 2.89 -4.44
N ALA A 150 5.67 2.66 -5.73
CA ALA A 150 6.52 3.22 -6.78
C ALA A 150 6.56 4.76 -6.74
N ALA A 151 5.42 5.39 -6.42
CA ALA A 151 5.37 6.84 -6.24
C ALA A 151 6.26 7.32 -5.09
N SER A 152 6.31 6.58 -3.98
CA SER A 152 7.20 6.89 -2.86
C SER A 152 8.67 6.78 -3.28
N VAL A 153 9.03 5.75 -4.05
CA VAL A 153 10.42 5.57 -4.55
C VAL A 153 10.87 6.77 -5.37
N LYS A 154 9.99 7.34 -6.20
CA LYS A 154 10.29 8.57 -6.95
C LYS A 154 10.75 9.72 -6.05
N TRP A 155 10.19 9.85 -4.85
CA TRP A 155 10.56 10.89 -3.88
C TRP A 155 11.70 10.46 -2.95
N GLN A 156 11.94 9.16 -2.80
CA GLN A 156 13.03 8.63 -1.99
C GLN A 156 14.38 8.71 -2.73
N VAL A 157 14.40 8.49 -4.03
CA VAL A 157 15.64 8.51 -4.84
C VAL A 157 16.39 9.83 -4.75
N PRO A 158 15.80 11.04 -4.94
CA PRO A 158 16.53 12.30 -4.80
C PRO A 158 17.14 12.50 -3.41
N VAL A 159 16.46 12.02 -2.35
CA VAL A 159 17.00 12.10 -0.97
C VAL A 159 18.25 11.24 -0.83
N VAL A 160 18.21 10.00 -1.31
CA VAL A 160 19.38 9.12 -1.25
C VAL A 160 20.51 9.65 -2.12
N GLU A 161 20.20 10.17 -3.32
CA GLU A 161 21.18 10.77 -4.22
C GLU A 161 21.91 11.95 -3.53
N ASP A 162 21.18 12.88 -2.91
CA ASP A 162 21.77 14.02 -2.19
C ASP A 162 22.72 13.56 -1.08
N HIS A 163 22.27 12.66 -0.23
CA HIS A 163 23.09 12.13 0.87
C HIS A 163 24.29 11.32 0.39
N LEU A 164 24.16 10.55 -0.68
CA LEU A 164 25.24 9.77 -1.25
C LEU A 164 26.30 10.66 -1.87
N ILE A 165 25.91 11.65 -2.68
CA ILE A 165 26.83 12.61 -3.30
C ILE A 165 27.54 13.43 -2.22
N ALA A 166 26.82 13.88 -1.20
CA ALA A 166 27.41 14.61 -0.08
C ALA A 166 28.45 13.75 0.66
N ALA A 167 28.14 12.49 0.95
CA ALA A 167 29.07 11.58 1.60
C ALA A 167 30.35 11.34 0.77
N ILE A 168 30.24 11.17 -0.55
CA ILE A 168 31.39 11.03 -1.45
C ILE A 168 32.27 12.29 -1.43
N LYS A 169 31.68 13.47 -1.28
CA LYS A 169 32.38 14.76 -1.19
C LYS A 169 32.84 15.12 0.22
N GLY A 170 32.67 14.26 1.21
CA GLY A 170 33.02 14.50 2.61
C GLY A 170 32.10 15.47 3.35
N GLY A 171 30.87 15.68 2.85
CA GLY A 171 29.86 16.55 3.44
C GLY A 171 28.62 15.78 3.94
N THR A 172 27.55 16.54 4.20
CA THR A 172 26.25 16.01 4.68
C THR A 172 25.13 16.47 3.75
N GLY A 173 24.29 15.55 3.34
CA GLY A 173 23.10 15.84 2.53
C GLY A 173 22.05 16.61 3.35
N THR A 174 21.19 17.33 2.65
CA THR A 174 20.17 18.22 3.22
C THR A 174 18.74 17.81 2.90
N GLN A 175 18.55 16.99 1.88
CA GLN A 175 17.24 16.51 1.47
C GLN A 175 16.61 15.58 2.51
N VAL A 176 15.31 15.69 2.66
CA VAL A 176 14.56 14.84 3.59
C VAL A 176 13.31 14.28 2.95
N TYR A 177 13.05 13.00 3.20
CA TYR A 177 11.82 12.33 2.82
C TYR A 177 10.75 12.53 3.91
N ASN A 178 9.57 13.00 3.53
CA ASN A 178 8.47 13.29 4.46
C ASN A 178 7.45 12.15 4.58
N GLY A 179 7.69 11.01 3.91
CA GLY A 179 6.74 9.89 3.89
C GLY A 179 5.70 9.96 2.78
N TYR A 180 5.85 10.86 1.81
CA TYR A 180 4.91 10.95 0.69
C TYR A 180 4.64 9.58 0.07
N THR A 181 3.37 9.24 0.03
CA THR A 181 2.88 7.98 -0.52
C THR A 181 1.67 8.27 -1.37
N SER A 182 1.66 7.78 -2.60
CA SER A 182 0.49 7.84 -3.47
C SER A 182 -0.02 6.44 -3.76
N CYS A 183 -1.32 6.27 -3.62
CA CYS A 183 -2.04 5.03 -3.88
C CYS A 183 -3.34 5.32 -4.62
N PRO A 184 -3.29 5.64 -5.92
CA PRO A 184 -4.51 5.84 -6.70
C PRO A 184 -5.42 4.62 -6.58
N MET A 185 -6.61 4.80 -6.03
CA MET A 185 -7.54 3.72 -5.70
C MET A 185 -8.67 3.66 -6.73
N ILE A 186 -8.62 2.69 -7.61
CA ILE A 186 -9.74 2.41 -8.53
C ILE A 186 -10.91 1.89 -7.70
N THR A 187 -12.07 2.51 -7.87
CA THR A 187 -13.30 2.17 -7.15
C THR A 187 -14.36 1.55 -8.05
N ARG A 188 -14.25 1.74 -9.34
CA ARG A 188 -14.97 1.04 -10.42
C ARG A 188 -14.27 1.31 -11.75
N VAL A 189 -14.67 0.62 -12.80
CA VAL A 189 -14.18 0.96 -14.15
C VAL A 189 -14.60 2.39 -14.50
N GLY A 190 -13.62 3.22 -14.87
CA GLY A 190 -13.82 4.63 -15.18
C GLY A 190 -13.83 5.58 -13.97
N ARG A 191 -13.55 5.10 -12.74
CA ARG A 191 -13.49 5.95 -11.54
C ARG A 191 -12.35 5.54 -10.62
N ALA A 192 -11.65 6.55 -10.09
CA ALA A 192 -10.62 6.36 -9.07
C ALA A 192 -10.57 7.55 -8.12
N MET A 193 -10.06 7.32 -6.91
CA MET A 193 -9.66 8.35 -5.96
C MET A 193 -8.14 8.48 -6.01
N LEU A 194 -7.59 9.71 -5.95
CA LEU A 194 -6.18 9.94 -5.73
C LEU A 194 -5.93 10.01 -4.22
N VAL A 195 -5.40 8.94 -3.67
CA VAL A 195 -5.05 8.85 -2.25
C VAL A 195 -3.57 9.16 -2.12
N GLU A 196 -3.25 10.34 -1.60
CA GLU A 196 -1.89 10.84 -1.41
C GLU A 196 -1.74 11.37 0.01
N PHE A 197 -0.72 10.90 0.74
CA PHE A 197 -0.54 11.19 2.16
C PHE A 197 0.94 11.16 2.56
N ASP A 198 1.24 11.77 3.70
CA ASP A 198 2.55 11.82 4.33
C ASP A 198 2.67 10.90 5.57
N TYR A 199 3.80 10.98 6.31
CA TYR A 199 4.01 10.23 7.56
C TYR A 199 3.02 10.59 8.67
N ARG A 200 2.43 11.80 8.63
CA ARG A 200 1.51 12.31 9.65
C ARG A 200 0.04 12.02 9.32
N ASP A 201 -0.23 11.22 8.27
CA ASP A 201 -1.58 10.97 7.77
C ASP A 201 -2.30 12.19 7.18
N ASN A 202 -1.56 13.28 6.91
CA ASN A 202 -2.13 14.40 6.18
C ASN A 202 -2.33 14.00 4.72
N LEU A 203 -3.45 14.44 4.13
CA LEU A 203 -3.61 14.38 2.69
C LEU A 203 -2.72 15.45 2.04
N VAL A 204 -1.91 15.04 1.07
CA VAL A 204 -0.95 15.90 0.36
C VAL A 204 -1.17 15.79 -1.15
N PRO A 205 -2.31 16.30 -1.67
CA PRO A 205 -2.70 16.12 -3.06
C PRO A 205 -1.71 16.79 -4.01
N SER A 206 -1.33 16.07 -5.09
CA SER A 206 -0.48 16.61 -6.15
C SER A 206 -1.15 17.73 -6.97
N PHE A 207 -2.49 17.81 -6.95
CA PHE A 207 -3.28 18.77 -7.70
C PHE A 207 -4.29 19.50 -6.79
N PRO A 208 -3.80 20.30 -5.81
CA PRO A 208 -4.68 20.98 -4.87
C PRO A 208 -5.61 21.97 -5.58
N GLY A 209 -6.89 21.95 -5.22
CA GLY A 209 -7.91 22.81 -5.83
C GLY A 209 -8.38 22.40 -7.24
N ILE A 210 -7.74 21.41 -7.88
CA ILE A 210 -8.11 20.92 -9.21
C ILE A 210 -8.75 19.53 -9.11
N ILE A 211 -8.12 18.62 -8.37
CA ILE A 211 -8.63 17.27 -8.16
C ILE A 211 -8.94 17.10 -6.68
N ALA A 212 -10.21 16.89 -6.37
CA ALA A 212 -10.65 16.63 -5.01
C ALA A 212 -10.11 15.26 -4.55
N PRO A 213 -9.28 15.20 -3.50
CA PRO A 213 -8.82 13.94 -2.95
C PRO A 213 -10.03 13.15 -2.42
N LEU A 214 -9.96 11.83 -2.46
CA LEU A 214 -11.00 10.91 -1.98
C LEU A 214 -12.34 10.97 -2.73
N GLU A 215 -12.45 11.72 -3.83
CA GLU A 215 -13.61 11.68 -4.70
C GLU A 215 -13.41 10.69 -5.87
N GLU A 216 -14.49 9.99 -6.22
CA GLU A 216 -14.50 8.99 -7.31
C GLU A 216 -14.57 9.69 -8.67
N LEU A 217 -13.44 10.14 -9.21
CA LEU A 217 -13.36 10.95 -10.43
C LEU A 217 -12.91 10.15 -11.65
N TRP A 218 -13.48 10.47 -12.81
CA TRP A 218 -13.04 9.91 -14.10
C TRP A 218 -11.63 10.37 -14.46
N ILE A 219 -11.31 11.66 -14.19
CA ILE A 219 -9.97 12.19 -14.47
C ILE A 219 -8.88 11.47 -13.67
N SER A 220 -9.15 11.12 -12.40
CA SER A 220 -8.24 10.35 -11.57
C SER A 220 -8.02 8.93 -12.12
N TRP A 221 -9.06 8.32 -12.66
CA TRP A 221 -8.96 7.02 -13.33
C TRP A 221 -8.13 7.12 -14.62
N LEU A 222 -8.40 8.11 -15.47
CA LEU A 222 -7.64 8.34 -16.70
C LEU A 222 -6.15 8.59 -16.43
N MET A 223 -5.83 9.42 -15.44
CA MET A 223 -4.45 9.65 -15.02
C MET A 223 -3.76 8.36 -14.59
N LYS A 224 -4.45 7.52 -13.81
CA LYS A 224 -3.90 6.24 -13.38
C LYS A 224 -3.68 5.28 -14.56
N GLU A 225 -4.59 5.18 -15.51
CA GLU A 225 -4.49 4.24 -16.62
C GLU A 225 -3.48 4.70 -17.70
N VAL A 226 -3.40 5.99 -17.96
CA VAL A 226 -2.60 6.55 -19.06
C VAL A 226 -1.28 7.13 -18.54
N ALA A 227 -1.34 8.10 -17.61
CA ALA A 227 -0.14 8.86 -17.20
C ALA A 227 0.83 8.03 -16.35
N LEU A 228 0.33 7.15 -15.46
CA LEU A 228 1.21 6.36 -14.60
C LEU A 228 2.14 5.41 -15.37
N LYS A 229 1.69 4.82 -16.47
CA LYS A 229 2.54 3.94 -17.29
C LYS A 229 3.69 4.72 -17.92
N ALA A 230 3.41 5.89 -18.46
CA ALA A 230 4.43 6.76 -19.05
C ALA A 230 5.43 7.25 -17.98
N THR A 231 4.92 7.71 -16.84
CA THR A 231 5.75 8.14 -15.70
C THR A 231 6.63 7.00 -15.19
N TYR A 232 6.09 5.80 -15.01
CA TYR A 232 6.87 4.64 -14.57
C TYR A 232 8.02 4.31 -15.54
N ASN A 233 7.75 4.30 -16.84
CA ASN A 233 8.78 4.08 -17.85
C ASN A 233 9.83 5.19 -17.88
N ALA A 234 9.46 6.44 -17.60
CA ALA A 234 10.39 7.55 -17.47
C ALA A 234 11.28 7.41 -16.22
N MET A 235 10.69 7.01 -15.09
CA MET A 235 11.45 6.72 -13.86
C MET A 235 12.50 5.63 -14.05
N LEU A 236 12.16 4.54 -14.74
CA LEU A 236 13.12 3.46 -15.05
C LEU A 236 14.31 3.93 -15.89
N ARG A 237 14.18 5.06 -16.60
CA ARG A 237 15.21 5.67 -17.42
C ARG A 237 15.90 6.87 -16.75
N GLY A 238 15.60 7.14 -15.48
CA GLY A 238 16.11 8.33 -14.77
C GLY A 238 15.60 9.66 -15.34
N LYS A 239 14.40 9.69 -15.96
CA LYS A 239 13.85 10.88 -16.65
C LYS A 239 12.57 11.43 -16.00
N ALA A 240 12.28 11.08 -14.75
CA ALA A 240 11.08 11.55 -14.05
C ALA A 240 11.35 11.88 -12.59
#